data_3b5374019320b1a78681f14695b01800
#
_entry.id   3b5374019320b1a78681f14695b01800
#
_cell.length_a   1.000
_cell.length_b   1.000
_cell.length_c   1.000
_cell.angle_alpha   90.00
_cell.angle_beta   90.00
_cell.angle_gamma   90.00
#
_symmetry.space_group_name_H-M   'P 1'
#
loop_
_entity.id
_entity.type
_entity.pdbx_description
1 polymer ?
#
loop_
_entity_poly.entity_id
_entity_poly.type
_entity_poly.pdbx_seq_one_letter_code
_entity_poly.pdbx_strand_id
1 'polypeptide(L)'
;MKTTAKPNQKTTVKKAGFKYTKPIVITAVILAAVIAAVIILPKLLHKASATRITTYQVEGITYGNVSTTISGSGTLKPVTQETLTSTYAGEIASVNFTVGDEVAEGDVLAVITSDNGDEEITAPCDGILIEFPVNSGTEVAAGGSVAMVMGKDGFTMGIAVDELNISSVALEQEVSFTIDAVDGDYTGSVTAISYNGSTSGGKTAYQITATVDYVEGVYPGMSASAEIVIEDSGDGLLVPVDAVGTSGDDNYVYLAPSGAELGTSYEEGEIDLNDLTKVTVETGMSDGSYMMIESDELAEGNLIVITHITSTLTGSGNEGEGGGFGGMGGFPGGMDFGDFDFENFDPSQFPQGGGGFPGMGN
;
A
#
# COMPACT_ATOMS: atom_id res chain seq x y z
N MET A 1 -82.14 84.85 -34.96
CA MET A 1 -83.08 83.75 -34.44
C MET A 1 -82.25 82.69 -33.75
N LYS A 2 -82.67 82.36 -32.55
CA LYS A 2 -81.91 81.57 -31.59
C LYS A 2 -81.77 80.10 -32.01
N THR A 3 -80.53 79.57 -31.94
CA THR A 3 -80.29 78.17 -32.06
C THR A 3 -79.51 77.69 -30.83
N THR A 4 -80.08 76.89 -30.04
CA THR A 4 -79.60 76.31 -28.77
C THR A 4 -78.71 75.09 -29.02
N ALA A 5 -77.49 75.13 -28.47
CA ALA A 5 -76.56 74.03 -28.47
C ALA A 5 -76.89 72.96 -27.38
N LYS A 6 -76.85 71.65 -27.73
CA LYS A 6 -76.98 70.52 -26.81
C LYS A 6 -75.61 70.08 -26.30
N PRO A 7 -75.42 69.72 -25.06
CA PRO A 7 -74.12 69.35 -24.53
C PRO A 7 -73.78 67.85 -24.76
N ASN A 8 -72.46 67.66 -24.90
CA ASN A 8 -71.80 66.42 -25.18
C ASN A 8 -71.79 65.47 -23.98
N GLN A 9 -72.30 64.23 -24.09
CA GLN A 9 -72.23 63.21 -23.06
C GLN A 9 -70.91 62.44 -23.17
N LYS A 10 -70.10 62.53 -22.09
CA LYS A 10 -68.91 61.68 -21.91
C LYS A 10 -69.35 60.27 -21.45
N THR A 11 -69.12 59.29 -22.26
CA THR A 11 -69.31 57.87 -21.94
C THR A 11 -68.15 57.41 -21.07
N THR A 12 -68.39 57.15 -19.79
CA THR A 12 -67.44 56.52 -18.84
C THR A 12 -67.51 55.00 -19.03
N VAL A 13 -66.41 54.41 -19.55
CA VAL A 13 -66.23 52.97 -19.58
C VAL A 13 -65.87 52.50 -18.20
N LYS A 14 -66.77 51.77 -17.51
CA LYS A 14 -66.53 51.04 -16.27
C LYS A 14 -65.62 49.84 -16.55
N LYS A 15 -64.32 49.86 -16.04
CA LYS A 15 -63.50 48.67 -15.90
C LYS A 15 -64.13 47.69 -14.90
N ALA A 16 -64.57 46.55 -15.38
CA ALA A 16 -64.99 45.43 -14.54
C ALA A 16 -63.74 44.84 -13.90
N GLY A 17 -63.54 45.15 -12.62
CA GLY A 17 -62.55 44.47 -11.77
C GLY A 17 -63.02 43.11 -11.43
N PHE A 18 -62.37 42.09 -11.98
CA PHE A 18 -62.57 40.68 -11.62
C PHE A 18 -61.99 40.45 -10.21
N LYS A 19 -62.86 40.40 -9.20
CA LYS A 19 -62.49 40.01 -7.84
C LYS A 19 -62.33 38.50 -7.76
N TYR A 20 -61.11 38.00 -7.88
CA TYR A 20 -60.79 36.62 -7.55
C TYR A 20 -61.08 36.39 -6.06
N THR A 21 -62.02 35.56 -5.75
CA THR A 21 -62.32 35.18 -4.35
C THR A 21 -61.16 34.33 -3.82
N LYS A 22 -60.73 34.60 -2.58
CA LYS A 22 -59.60 33.92 -1.91
C LYS A 22 -59.53 32.39 -2.10
N PRO A 23 -60.68 31.63 -2.17
CA PRO A 23 -60.63 30.18 -2.38
C PRO A 23 -60.13 29.79 -3.78
N ILE A 24 -60.40 30.56 -4.85
CA ILE A 24 -59.97 30.22 -6.22
C ILE A 24 -58.47 30.39 -6.39
N VAL A 25 -57.84 31.36 -5.73
CA VAL A 25 -56.39 31.57 -5.75
C VAL A 25 -55.68 30.44 -4.98
N ILE A 26 -56.25 30.01 -3.85
CA ILE A 26 -55.67 28.90 -3.06
C ILE A 26 -55.76 27.59 -3.82
N THR A 27 -56.86 27.28 -4.50
CA THR A 27 -56.99 26.07 -5.31
C THR A 27 -56.06 26.08 -6.55
N ALA A 28 -55.86 27.24 -7.17
CA ALA A 28 -54.89 27.37 -8.27
C ALA A 28 -53.42 27.17 -7.85
N VAL A 29 -53.05 27.65 -6.65
CA VAL A 29 -51.70 27.45 -6.08
C VAL A 29 -51.48 25.98 -5.69
N ILE A 30 -52.49 25.32 -5.09
CA ILE A 30 -52.42 23.88 -4.75
C ILE A 30 -52.28 23.05 -6.02
N LEU A 31 -53.09 23.36 -7.06
CA LEU A 31 -53.00 22.65 -8.35
C LEU A 31 -51.64 22.83 -9.01
N ALA A 32 -51.08 24.04 -9.00
CA ALA A 32 -49.76 24.33 -9.52
C ALA A 32 -48.64 23.59 -8.73
N ALA A 33 -48.76 23.50 -7.39
CA ALA A 33 -47.85 22.77 -6.53
C ALA A 33 -47.92 21.25 -6.79
N VAL A 34 -49.12 20.69 -7.02
CA VAL A 34 -49.29 19.29 -7.36
C VAL A 34 -48.73 18.97 -8.76
N ILE A 35 -48.95 19.85 -9.73
CA ILE A 35 -48.36 19.71 -11.09
C ILE A 35 -46.84 19.81 -11.02
N ALA A 36 -46.30 20.73 -10.25
CA ALA A 36 -44.85 20.86 -10.03
C ALA A 36 -44.28 19.62 -9.32
N ALA A 37 -44.97 19.08 -8.33
CA ALA A 37 -44.56 17.85 -7.64
C ALA A 37 -44.59 16.64 -8.58
N VAL A 38 -45.63 16.51 -9.44
CA VAL A 38 -45.72 15.40 -10.41
C VAL A 38 -44.64 15.49 -11.51
N ILE A 39 -44.16 16.69 -11.83
CA ILE A 39 -43.10 16.88 -12.85
C ILE A 39 -41.70 16.79 -12.22
N ILE A 40 -41.53 17.27 -11.00
CA ILE A 40 -40.21 17.37 -10.34
C ILE A 40 -39.88 16.08 -9.58
N LEU A 41 -40.86 15.45 -8.91
CA LEU A 41 -40.66 14.24 -8.13
C LEU A 41 -40.09 13.06 -8.93
N PRO A 42 -40.52 12.76 -10.17
CA PRO A 42 -39.88 11.71 -10.98
C PRO A 42 -38.44 12.06 -11.39
N LYS A 43 -38.11 13.35 -11.56
CA LYS A 43 -36.75 13.79 -11.88
C LYS A 43 -35.82 13.71 -10.66
N LEU A 44 -36.32 13.88 -9.44
CA LEU A 44 -35.57 13.67 -8.19
C LEU A 44 -35.44 12.18 -7.82
N LEU A 45 -36.35 11.33 -8.32
CA LEU A 45 -36.37 9.89 -8.08
C LEU A 45 -35.66 9.08 -9.17
N HIS A 46 -34.97 9.72 -10.13
CA HIS A 46 -34.03 9.01 -11.00
C HIS A 46 -32.86 8.57 -10.13
N LYS A 47 -33.00 7.40 -9.52
CA LYS A 47 -31.90 6.64 -8.96
C LYS A 47 -30.81 6.56 -10.04
N ALA A 48 -29.60 7.00 -9.72
CA ALA A 48 -28.43 6.71 -10.54
C ALA A 48 -28.43 5.19 -10.79
N SER A 49 -28.72 4.78 -12.00
CA SER A 49 -28.60 3.38 -12.40
C SER A 49 -27.12 3.12 -12.53
N ALA A 50 -26.55 2.38 -11.59
CA ALA A 50 -25.23 1.82 -11.78
C ALA A 50 -25.33 0.84 -12.95
N THR A 51 -24.71 1.17 -14.07
CA THR A 51 -24.55 0.23 -15.18
C THR A 51 -23.42 -0.70 -14.78
N ARG A 52 -23.73 -1.96 -14.55
CA ARG A 52 -22.74 -3.02 -14.40
C ARG A 52 -22.33 -3.42 -15.82
N ILE A 53 -21.07 -3.29 -16.12
CA ILE A 53 -20.48 -3.82 -17.34
C ILE A 53 -19.72 -5.07 -16.90
N THR A 54 -20.15 -6.21 -17.41
CA THR A 54 -19.45 -7.49 -17.23
C THR A 54 -18.60 -7.71 -18.47
N THR A 55 -17.31 -7.86 -18.27
CA THR A 55 -16.36 -8.24 -19.32
C THR A 55 -15.74 -9.58 -18.97
N TYR A 56 -15.48 -10.37 -19.98
CA TYR A 56 -14.85 -11.68 -19.85
C TYR A 56 -13.48 -11.62 -20.49
N GLN A 57 -12.46 -12.06 -19.79
CA GLN A 57 -11.09 -12.11 -20.28
C GLN A 57 -10.60 -13.55 -20.34
N VAL A 58 -9.86 -13.88 -21.39
CA VAL A 58 -9.26 -15.21 -21.55
C VAL A 58 -7.85 -15.20 -20.99
N GLU A 59 -7.61 -16.07 -20.01
CA GLU A 59 -6.31 -16.27 -19.38
C GLU A 59 -5.87 -17.73 -19.48
N GLY A 60 -4.57 -17.96 -19.35
CA GLY A 60 -3.97 -19.31 -19.41
C GLY A 60 -3.76 -19.89 -18.03
N ILE A 61 -4.00 -21.18 -17.88
CA ILE A 61 -3.53 -21.93 -16.72
C ILE A 61 -2.01 -22.03 -16.81
N THR A 62 -1.32 -21.63 -15.75
CA THR A 62 0.13 -21.74 -15.62
C THR A 62 0.51 -22.83 -14.64
N TYR A 63 1.74 -23.32 -14.72
CA TYR A 63 2.30 -24.26 -13.76
C TYR A 63 3.37 -23.55 -12.92
N GLY A 64 3.25 -23.63 -11.60
CA GLY A 64 4.15 -22.96 -10.68
C GLY A 64 3.77 -23.20 -9.24
N ASN A 65 4.31 -22.43 -8.33
CA ASN A 65 3.98 -22.45 -6.92
C ASN A 65 3.33 -21.14 -6.45
N VAL A 66 2.56 -21.24 -5.40
CA VAL A 66 2.02 -20.09 -4.66
C VAL A 66 2.61 -20.14 -3.24
N SER A 67 3.15 -19.04 -2.80
CA SER A 67 3.66 -18.91 -1.44
C SER A 67 3.04 -17.72 -0.71
N THR A 68 2.79 -17.90 0.57
CA THR A 68 2.43 -16.80 1.46
C THR A 68 3.69 -16.29 2.12
N THR A 69 3.96 -15.01 1.98
CA THR A 69 5.17 -14.38 2.54
C THR A 69 4.83 -13.32 3.58
N ILE A 70 5.72 -13.15 4.54
CA ILE A 70 5.77 -11.99 5.42
C ILE A 70 6.90 -11.12 4.93
N SER A 71 6.60 -9.89 4.51
CA SER A 71 7.62 -8.92 4.11
C SER A 71 7.79 -7.83 5.17
N GLY A 72 9.01 -7.34 5.28
CA GLY A 72 9.35 -6.21 6.14
C GLY A 72 10.58 -5.49 5.64
N SER A 73 10.66 -4.20 5.96
CA SER A 73 11.82 -3.38 5.64
C SER A 73 12.46 -2.87 6.93
N GLY A 74 13.77 -2.70 6.88
CA GLY A 74 14.53 -2.25 8.04
C GLY A 74 15.93 -1.77 7.65
N THR A 75 16.76 -1.58 8.67
CA THR A 75 18.16 -1.23 8.48
C THR A 75 19.04 -2.38 8.92
N LEU A 76 20.08 -2.62 8.15
CA LEU A 76 21.09 -3.64 8.43
C LEU A 76 22.00 -3.20 9.57
N LYS A 77 22.24 -4.11 10.50
CA LYS A 77 23.21 -3.94 11.58
C LYS A 77 24.22 -5.07 11.50
N PRO A 78 25.49 -4.84 11.77
CA PRO A 78 26.46 -5.93 11.84
C PRO A 78 26.06 -6.96 12.88
N VAL A 79 26.35 -8.23 12.64
CA VAL A 79 26.23 -9.29 13.65
C VAL A 79 27.19 -9.02 14.79
N THR A 80 28.47 -8.74 14.45
CA THR A 80 29.49 -8.33 15.42
C THR A 80 29.92 -6.89 15.17
N GLN A 81 29.85 -6.09 16.23
CA GLN A 81 30.34 -4.71 16.26
C GLN A 81 30.92 -4.43 17.64
N GLU A 82 32.21 -4.12 17.71
CA GLU A 82 32.94 -3.90 18.94
C GLU A 82 33.50 -2.49 18.99
N THR A 83 33.25 -1.80 20.09
CA THR A 83 33.83 -0.48 20.41
C THR A 83 35.02 -0.68 21.33
N LEU A 84 36.20 -0.29 20.86
CA LEU A 84 37.43 -0.38 21.59
C LEU A 84 37.63 0.91 22.38
N THR A 85 37.89 0.78 23.68
CA THR A 85 38.06 1.91 24.60
C THR A 85 39.42 1.82 25.29
N SER A 86 39.99 2.98 25.61
CA SER A 86 41.19 3.07 26.40
C SER A 86 40.94 2.66 27.85
N THR A 87 41.79 1.86 28.43
CA THR A 87 41.72 1.50 29.86
C THR A 87 42.23 2.64 30.77
N TYR A 88 43.25 3.35 30.30
CA TYR A 88 43.88 4.46 31.06
C TYR A 88 43.80 5.76 30.26
N ALA A 89 43.78 6.88 30.97
CA ALA A 89 44.00 8.17 30.31
C ALA A 89 45.43 8.28 29.82
N GLY A 90 45.60 8.75 28.56
CA GLY A 90 46.90 8.85 27.93
C GLY A 90 46.87 9.59 26.62
N GLU A 91 47.99 9.62 25.90
CA GLU A 91 48.13 10.20 24.57
C GLU A 91 48.33 9.11 23.54
N ILE A 92 47.65 9.21 22.37
CA ILE A 92 47.85 8.31 21.24
C ILE A 92 49.27 8.49 20.69
N ALA A 93 50.14 7.52 20.90
CA ALA A 93 51.51 7.55 20.43
C ALA A 93 51.59 7.24 18.92
N SER A 94 50.84 6.24 18.46
CA SER A 94 50.75 5.85 17.04
C SER A 94 49.40 5.30 16.68
N VAL A 95 49.07 5.46 15.41
CA VAL A 95 47.92 4.81 14.72
C VAL A 95 48.45 4.06 13.51
N ASN A 96 48.03 2.81 13.32
CA ASN A 96 48.57 1.92 12.29
C ASN A 96 47.59 1.67 11.14
N PHE A 97 46.31 2.01 11.33
CA PHE A 97 45.20 1.78 10.37
C PHE A 97 44.38 3.05 10.18
N THR A 98 43.56 3.06 9.14
CA THR A 98 42.60 4.12 8.82
C THR A 98 41.20 3.55 8.70
N VAL A 99 40.15 4.41 8.82
CA VAL A 99 38.77 3.99 8.63
C VAL A 99 38.59 3.42 7.22
N GLY A 100 37.97 2.25 7.13
CA GLY A 100 37.79 1.47 5.92
C GLY A 100 38.82 0.37 5.69
N ASP A 101 39.91 0.33 6.47
CA ASP A 101 40.91 -0.74 6.36
C ASP A 101 40.37 -2.06 6.93
N GLU A 102 40.75 -3.16 6.29
CA GLU A 102 40.56 -4.50 6.84
C GLU A 102 41.58 -4.77 7.93
N VAL A 103 41.12 -5.38 9.01
CA VAL A 103 41.94 -5.74 10.18
C VAL A 103 41.74 -7.21 10.50
N ALA A 104 42.82 -7.86 10.96
CA ALA A 104 42.77 -9.23 11.47
C ALA A 104 42.70 -9.20 13.02
N GLU A 105 42.15 -10.26 13.60
CA GLU A 105 42.16 -10.44 15.06
C GLU A 105 43.57 -10.31 15.62
N GLY A 106 43.77 -9.43 16.60
CA GLY A 106 45.07 -9.16 17.26
C GLY A 106 45.91 -8.07 16.59
N ASP A 107 45.51 -7.50 15.46
CA ASP A 107 46.21 -6.36 14.86
C ASP A 107 46.19 -5.16 15.79
N VAL A 108 47.37 -4.52 15.99
CA VAL A 108 47.48 -3.32 16.83
C VAL A 108 47.02 -2.10 16.04
N LEU A 109 45.85 -1.57 16.40
CA LEU A 109 45.23 -0.41 15.74
C LEU A 109 45.88 0.91 16.21
N ALA A 110 46.10 1.05 17.49
CA ALA A 110 46.74 2.21 18.10
C ALA A 110 47.55 1.81 19.31
N VAL A 111 48.51 2.67 19.67
CA VAL A 111 49.28 2.58 20.93
C VAL A 111 49.02 3.85 21.70
N ILE A 112 48.66 3.71 22.99
CA ILE A 112 48.40 4.81 23.95
C ILE A 112 49.52 4.80 24.96
N THR A 113 50.24 5.91 25.11
CA THR A 113 51.19 6.11 26.19
C THR A 113 50.50 6.76 27.38
N SER A 114 50.53 6.10 28.51
CA SER A 114 49.95 6.57 29.77
C SER A 114 50.98 6.53 30.91
N ASP A 115 50.62 7.13 32.06
CA ASP A 115 51.44 7.04 33.28
C ASP A 115 51.61 5.60 33.80
N ASN A 116 50.77 4.66 33.36
CA ASN A 116 50.80 3.24 33.72
C ASN A 116 51.59 2.37 32.69
N GLY A 117 52.16 3.01 31.66
CA GLY A 117 52.86 2.36 30.55
C GLY A 117 52.06 2.42 29.25
N ASP A 118 52.61 1.82 28.19
CA ASP A 118 51.98 1.78 26.90
C ASP A 118 50.86 0.73 26.87
N GLU A 119 49.69 1.11 26.32
CA GLU A 119 48.54 0.26 26.09
C GLU A 119 48.35 0.07 24.60
N GLU A 120 48.32 -1.17 24.14
CA GLU A 120 48.02 -1.53 22.75
C GLU A 120 46.51 -1.77 22.59
N ILE A 121 45.89 -1.05 21.69
CA ILE A 121 44.50 -1.26 21.30
C ILE A 121 44.50 -2.20 20.10
N THR A 122 44.00 -3.41 20.29
CA THR A 122 44.02 -4.47 19.26
C THR A 122 42.64 -4.78 18.74
N ALA A 123 42.58 -5.20 17.48
CA ALA A 123 41.32 -5.68 16.87
C ALA A 123 40.84 -6.97 17.55
N PRO A 124 39.54 -7.03 17.94
CA PRO A 124 38.98 -8.18 18.66
C PRO A 124 38.57 -9.34 17.76
N CYS A 125 38.43 -9.09 16.47
CA CYS A 125 38.05 -10.06 15.44
C CYS A 125 38.54 -9.60 14.07
N ASP A 126 38.49 -10.51 13.10
CA ASP A 126 38.65 -10.16 11.68
C ASP A 126 37.47 -9.27 11.24
N GLY A 127 37.78 -8.11 10.64
CA GLY A 127 36.75 -7.15 10.36
C GLY A 127 37.19 -5.93 9.56
N ILE A 128 36.38 -4.89 9.63
CA ILE A 128 36.65 -3.59 9.01
C ILE A 128 36.58 -2.52 10.10
N LEU A 129 37.55 -1.62 10.08
CA LEU A 129 37.62 -0.47 10.97
C LEU A 129 36.59 0.59 10.51
N ILE A 130 35.46 0.71 11.19
CA ILE A 130 34.35 1.59 10.75
C ILE A 130 34.38 2.97 11.42
N GLU A 131 34.98 3.09 12.60
CA GLU A 131 35.19 4.37 13.28
C GLU A 131 36.57 4.40 13.91
N PHE A 132 37.28 5.54 13.75
CA PHE A 132 38.59 5.76 14.36
C PHE A 132 38.77 7.27 14.58
N PRO A 133 38.12 7.81 15.64
CA PRO A 133 38.06 9.25 15.90
C PRO A 133 39.35 9.85 16.47
N VAL A 134 40.44 9.10 16.52
CA VAL A 134 41.70 9.49 17.14
C VAL A 134 42.84 9.59 16.12
N ASN A 135 43.82 10.42 16.43
CA ASN A 135 45.08 10.57 15.68
C ASN A 135 46.25 10.58 16.66
N SER A 136 47.48 10.36 16.17
CA SER A 136 48.68 10.51 16.96
C SER A 136 48.75 11.91 17.59
N GLY A 137 49.03 11.98 18.89
CA GLY A 137 49.02 13.20 19.68
C GLY A 137 47.64 13.56 20.29
N THR A 138 46.60 12.74 20.05
CA THR A 138 45.28 12.94 20.69
C THR A 138 45.28 12.44 22.13
N GLU A 139 44.83 13.28 23.07
CA GLU A 139 44.62 12.85 24.46
C GLU A 139 43.29 12.07 24.54
N VAL A 140 43.30 10.91 25.19
CA VAL A 140 42.15 10.07 25.47
C VAL A 140 41.96 9.91 26.95
N ALA A 141 40.73 10.01 27.42
CA ALA A 141 40.39 9.72 28.81
C ALA A 141 40.23 8.21 29.03
N ALA A 142 40.38 7.74 30.24
CA ALA A 142 40.05 6.36 30.61
C ALA A 142 38.56 6.06 30.25
N GLY A 143 38.32 4.96 29.54
CA GLY A 143 37.02 4.61 28.98
C GLY A 143 36.65 5.38 27.70
N GLY A 144 37.53 6.22 27.16
CA GLY A 144 37.31 6.93 25.92
C GLY A 144 37.32 5.98 24.71
N SER A 145 36.40 6.17 23.74
CA SER A 145 36.35 5.39 22.49
C SER A 145 37.55 5.70 21.62
N VAL A 146 38.23 4.67 21.16
CA VAL A 146 39.43 4.76 20.30
C VAL A 146 39.12 4.26 18.90
N ALA A 147 38.42 3.13 18.79
CA ALA A 147 38.11 2.51 17.53
C ALA A 147 36.79 1.76 17.60
N MET A 148 36.17 1.52 16.44
CA MET A 148 35.05 0.61 16.29
C MET A 148 35.30 -0.33 15.11
N VAL A 149 35.28 -1.62 15.39
CA VAL A 149 35.49 -2.68 14.39
C VAL A 149 34.17 -3.39 14.14
N MET A 150 33.85 -3.60 12.87
CA MET A 150 32.73 -4.40 12.39
C MET A 150 33.26 -5.74 11.91
N GLY A 151 32.74 -6.85 12.44
CA GLY A 151 33.04 -8.20 11.98
C GLY A 151 32.54 -8.47 10.56
N LYS A 152 33.12 -9.48 9.91
CA LYS A 152 32.67 -9.98 8.58
C LYS A 152 31.79 -11.23 8.69
N ASP A 153 31.10 -11.40 9.81
CA ASP A 153 30.20 -12.52 10.09
C ASP A 153 28.74 -12.27 9.63
N GLY A 154 28.46 -11.12 9.01
CA GLY A 154 27.19 -10.82 8.38
C GLY A 154 26.45 -9.64 8.98
N PHE A 155 25.18 -9.54 8.59
CA PHE A 155 24.28 -8.48 9.02
C PHE A 155 22.98 -9.04 9.56
N THR A 156 22.40 -8.33 10.52
CA THR A 156 21.07 -8.63 11.07
C THR A 156 20.09 -7.54 10.72
N MET A 157 18.83 -7.90 10.53
CA MET A 157 17.71 -6.98 10.37
C MET A 157 16.55 -7.40 11.28
N GLY A 158 15.91 -6.43 11.90
CA GLY A 158 14.68 -6.65 12.65
C GLY A 158 13.46 -6.49 11.75
N ILE A 159 12.55 -7.45 11.79
CA ILE A 159 11.28 -7.47 11.04
C ILE A 159 10.14 -7.52 12.05
N ALA A 160 9.14 -6.65 11.88
CA ALA A 160 7.94 -6.65 12.71
C ALA A 160 6.87 -7.54 12.08
N VAL A 161 6.45 -8.57 12.79
CA VAL A 161 5.44 -9.54 12.36
C VAL A 161 4.20 -9.40 13.24
N ASP A 162 3.02 -9.37 12.64
CA ASP A 162 1.77 -9.25 13.38
C ASP A 162 1.42 -10.53 14.18
N GLU A 163 0.49 -10.40 15.13
CA GLU A 163 0.06 -11.48 16.03
C GLU A 163 -0.55 -12.66 15.29
N LEU A 164 -1.15 -12.44 14.11
CA LEU A 164 -1.81 -13.52 13.33
C LEU A 164 -0.77 -14.43 12.66
N ASN A 165 0.36 -13.85 12.26
CA ASN A 165 1.36 -14.54 11.44
C ASN A 165 2.58 -15.04 12.24
N ILE A 166 2.80 -14.53 13.46
CA ILE A 166 4.00 -14.91 14.24
C ILE A 166 4.10 -16.40 14.54
N SER A 167 2.96 -17.09 14.66
CA SER A 167 2.94 -18.54 14.92
C SER A 167 3.44 -19.38 13.73
N SER A 168 3.48 -18.80 12.54
CA SER A 168 3.96 -19.46 11.31
C SER A 168 5.44 -19.21 11.04
N VAL A 169 6.11 -18.40 11.89
CA VAL A 169 7.55 -18.15 11.78
C VAL A 169 8.33 -19.08 12.69
N ALA A 170 9.36 -19.71 12.16
CA ALA A 170 10.25 -20.61 12.89
C ALA A 170 11.70 -20.12 12.86
N LEU A 171 12.51 -20.55 13.83
CA LEU A 171 13.96 -20.36 13.78
C LEU A 171 14.55 -21.15 12.61
N GLU A 172 15.63 -20.62 12.05
CA GLU A 172 16.32 -21.19 10.88
C GLU A 172 15.49 -21.19 9.57
N GLN A 173 14.30 -20.56 9.59
CA GLN A 173 13.48 -20.38 8.40
C GLN A 173 14.20 -19.45 7.42
N GLU A 174 14.16 -19.81 6.13
CA GLU A 174 14.81 -19.05 5.06
C GLU A 174 14.17 -17.67 4.90
N VAL A 175 15.02 -16.68 4.67
CA VAL A 175 14.66 -15.29 4.46
C VAL A 175 15.37 -14.77 3.21
N SER A 176 14.61 -14.25 2.26
CA SER A 176 15.17 -13.54 1.10
C SER A 176 15.37 -12.07 1.44
N PHE A 177 16.57 -11.53 1.19
CA PHE A 177 16.91 -10.14 1.39
C PHE A 177 17.16 -9.44 0.07
N THR A 178 16.59 -8.26 -0.09
CA THR A 178 16.92 -7.29 -1.16
C THR A 178 17.50 -6.05 -0.48
N ILE A 179 18.76 -5.72 -0.81
CA ILE A 179 19.48 -4.58 -0.22
C ILE A 179 19.45 -3.43 -1.23
N ASP A 180 18.88 -2.29 -0.85
CA ASP A 180 18.63 -1.17 -1.76
C ASP A 180 19.90 -0.61 -2.45
N ALA A 181 21.05 -0.76 -1.80
CA ALA A 181 22.32 -0.18 -2.23
C ALA A 181 23.18 -1.12 -3.10
N VAL A 182 22.86 -2.40 -3.15
CA VAL A 182 23.65 -3.43 -3.83
C VAL A 182 22.72 -4.34 -4.62
N ASP A 183 22.98 -4.49 -5.91
CA ASP A 183 22.19 -5.37 -6.77
C ASP A 183 22.34 -6.84 -6.36
N GLY A 184 21.24 -7.55 -6.28
CA GLY A 184 21.20 -8.99 -6.02
C GLY A 184 20.16 -9.37 -4.95
N ASP A 185 19.78 -10.63 -4.99
CA ASP A 185 18.97 -11.28 -3.97
C ASP A 185 19.90 -12.10 -3.07
N TYR A 186 19.76 -11.91 -1.77
CA TYR A 186 20.59 -12.56 -0.77
C TYR A 186 19.72 -13.45 0.11
N THR A 187 20.21 -14.62 0.44
CA THR A 187 19.51 -15.55 1.31
C THR A 187 20.11 -15.53 2.70
N GLY A 188 19.27 -15.49 3.68
CA GLY A 188 19.62 -15.58 5.10
C GLY A 188 18.62 -16.44 5.86
N SER A 189 18.58 -16.31 7.17
CA SER A 189 17.68 -17.07 8.02
C SER A 189 17.18 -16.30 9.23
N VAL A 190 16.06 -16.74 9.81
CA VAL A 190 15.53 -16.24 11.09
C VAL A 190 16.40 -16.75 12.22
N THR A 191 17.08 -15.85 12.93
CA THR A 191 17.99 -16.21 14.03
C THR A 191 17.41 -15.97 15.42
N ALA A 192 16.40 -15.09 15.55
CA ALA A 192 15.73 -14.88 16.82
C ALA A 192 14.27 -14.46 16.64
N ILE A 193 13.41 -14.89 17.57
CA ILE A 193 12.01 -14.48 17.66
C ILE A 193 11.79 -13.89 19.04
N SER A 194 11.32 -12.65 19.11
CA SER A 194 10.95 -12.02 20.38
C SER A 194 9.59 -12.50 20.82
N TYR A 195 9.49 -13.02 22.02
CA TYR A 195 8.21 -13.39 22.64
C TYR A 195 7.51 -12.21 23.33
N ASN A 196 8.09 -11.03 23.28
CA ASN A 196 7.52 -9.83 23.85
C ASN A 196 6.93 -8.96 22.74
N GLY A 197 5.59 -8.98 22.62
CA GLY A 197 4.86 -8.17 21.65
C GLY A 197 4.85 -6.69 22.02
N SER A 198 4.94 -5.84 21.01
CA SER A 198 4.80 -4.37 21.12
C SER A 198 3.48 -3.94 20.50
N THR A 199 2.67 -3.18 21.25
CA THR A 199 1.38 -2.70 20.76
C THR A 199 1.48 -1.23 20.40
N SER A 200 1.14 -0.91 19.14
CA SER A 200 1.07 0.45 18.61
C SER A 200 -0.18 0.62 17.75
N GLY A 201 -0.97 1.68 18.01
CA GLY A 201 -2.19 1.94 17.23
C GLY A 201 -3.25 0.83 17.29
N GLY A 202 -3.28 0.02 18.37
CA GLY A 202 -4.22 -1.09 18.53
C GLY A 202 -3.84 -2.38 17.79
N LYS A 203 -2.66 -2.45 17.18
CA LYS A 203 -2.09 -3.64 16.57
C LYS A 203 -0.91 -4.13 17.38
N THR A 204 -0.82 -5.44 17.61
CA THR A 204 0.29 -6.09 18.30
C THR A 204 1.25 -6.67 17.25
N ALA A 205 2.52 -6.34 17.37
CA ALA A 205 3.58 -6.89 16.53
C ALA A 205 4.69 -7.50 17.39
N TYR A 206 5.30 -8.54 16.89
CA TYR A 206 6.45 -9.23 17.47
C TYR A 206 7.68 -8.95 16.61
N GLN A 207 8.81 -8.73 17.25
CA GLN A 207 10.06 -8.51 16.56
C GLN A 207 10.76 -9.84 16.30
N ILE A 208 11.06 -10.13 15.05
CA ILE A 208 11.97 -11.20 14.67
C ILE A 208 13.29 -10.60 14.20
N THR A 209 14.37 -11.35 14.33
CA THR A 209 15.68 -10.99 13.80
C THR A 209 16.05 -11.99 12.72
N ALA A 210 16.33 -11.49 11.54
CA ALA A 210 16.87 -12.28 10.44
C ALA A 210 18.33 -11.89 10.19
N THR A 211 19.15 -12.84 9.81
CA THR A 211 20.58 -12.67 9.56
C THR A 211 20.90 -13.08 8.13
N VAL A 212 21.72 -12.29 7.47
CA VAL A 212 22.30 -12.55 6.15
C VAL A 212 23.81 -12.54 6.27
N ASP A 213 24.49 -13.37 5.49
CA ASP A 213 25.95 -13.42 5.43
C ASP A 213 26.55 -12.06 5.02
N TYR A 214 27.85 -11.88 5.31
CA TYR A 214 28.55 -10.68 4.92
C TYR A 214 28.48 -10.45 3.40
N VAL A 215 28.10 -9.24 3.01
CA VAL A 215 28.04 -8.78 1.62
C VAL A 215 28.99 -7.60 1.46
N GLU A 216 29.91 -7.72 0.50
CA GLU A 216 30.86 -6.64 0.20
C GLU A 216 30.12 -5.39 -0.31
N GLY A 217 30.52 -4.22 0.18
CA GLY A 217 29.87 -2.94 -0.17
C GLY A 217 28.63 -2.60 0.67
N VAL A 218 28.21 -3.50 1.56
CA VAL A 218 27.14 -3.23 2.52
C VAL A 218 27.74 -2.63 3.81
N TYR A 219 27.15 -1.55 4.27
CA TYR A 219 27.56 -0.84 5.48
C TYR A 219 26.43 -0.79 6.51
N PRO A 220 26.77 -0.69 7.81
CA PRO A 220 25.80 -0.53 8.87
C PRO A 220 24.85 0.65 8.61
N GLY A 221 23.55 0.42 8.82
CA GLY A 221 22.51 1.43 8.60
C GLY A 221 21.94 1.50 7.19
N MET A 222 22.45 0.71 6.25
CA MET A 222 21.82 0.58 4.93
C MET A 222 20.43 -0.05 5.04
N SER A 223 19.52 0.40 4.17
CA SER A 223 18.15 -0.13 4.09
C SER A 223 18.12 -1.44 3.33
N ALA A 224 17.27 -2.35 3.80
CA ALA A 224 16.98 -3.60 3.14
C ALA A 224 15.50 -3.98 3.32
N SER A 225 15.00 -4.77 2.39
CA SER A 225 13.74 -5.48 2.49
C SER A 225 14.01 -6.97 2.70
N ALA A 226 13.16 -7.63 3.47
CA ALA A 226 13.27 -9.07 3.69
C ALA A 226 11.90 -9.72 3.55
N GLU A 227 11.89 -10.92 2.98
CA GLU A 227 10.70 -11.74 2.80
C GLU A 227 10.92 -13.12 3.40
N ILE A 228 9.94 -13.56 4.18
CA ILE A 228 9.93 -14.87 4.84
C ILE A 228 8.77 -15.66 4.26
N VAL A 229 9.04 -16.80 3.65
CA VAL A 229 8.01 -17.72 3.17
C VAL A 229 7.45 -18.48 4.36
N ILE A 230 6.16 -18.26 4.69
CA ILE A 230 5.49 -18.94 5.80
C ILE A 230 4.72 -20.18 5.38
N GLU A 231 4.25 -20.21 4.14
CA GLU A 231 3.59 -21.36 3.54
C GLU A 231 3.97 -21.41 2.05
N ASP A 232 4.16 -22.61 1.53
CA ASP A 232 4.47 -22.90 0.13
C ASP A 232 3.58 -24.05 -0.34
N SER A 233 2.84 -23.85 -1.43
CA SER A 233 1.94 -24.86 -1.99
C SER A 233 2.68 -26.04 -2.66
N GLY A 234 3.98 -25.86 -2.95
CA GLY A 234 4.66 -26.65 -3.96
C GLY A 234 4.16 -26.33 -5.37
N ASP A 235 4.71 -27.03 -6.36
CA ASP A 235 4.36 -26.82 -7.77
C ASP A 235 3.00 -27.43 -8.13
N GLY A 236 2.16 -26.67 -8.83
CA GLY A 236 0.84 -27.11 -9.27
C GLY A 236 0.23 -26.22 -10.35
N LEU A 237 -1.01 -26.49 -10.74
CA LEU A 237 -1.75 -25.66 -11.68
C LEU A 237 -2.23 -24.39 -10.96
N LEU A 238 -1.92 -23.23 -11.56
CA LEU A 238 -2.29 -21.92 -11.04
C LEU A 238 -3.29 -21.24 -11.96
N VAL A 239 -4.32 -20.68 -11.35
CA VAL A 239 -5.31 -19.84 -12.03
C VAL A 239 -5.45 -18.53 -11.27
N PRO A 240 -5.77 -17.41 -11.95
CA PRO A 240 -6.17 -16.19 -11.26
C PRO A 240 -7.36 -16.45 -10.33
N VAL A 241 -7.34 -15.86 -9.12
CA VAL A 241 -8.41 -16.05 -8.13
C VAL A 241 -9.78 -15.71 -8.70
N ASP A 242 -9.86 -14.69 -9.56
CA ASP A 242 -11.09 -14.23 -10.20
C ASP A 242 -11.64 -15.21 -11.27
N ALA A 243 -10.86 -16.23 -11.65
CA ALA A 243 -11.30 -17.27 -12.56
C ALA A 243 -12.11 -18.37 -11.88
N VAL A 244 -11.98 -18.49 -10.55
CA VAL A 244 -12.61 -19.56 -9.77
C VAL A 244 -14.00 -19.14 -9.33
N GLY A 245 -15.02 -19.77 -9.89
CA GLY A 245 -16.40 -19.64 -9.44
C GLY A 245 -16.77 -20.66 -8.38
N THR A 246 -17.74 -20.35 -7.54
CA THR A 246 -18.27 -21.24 -6.51
C THR A 246 -19.75 -21.51 -6.76
N SER A 247 -20.18 -22.77 -6.65
CA SER A 247 -21.57 -23.15 -6.79
C SER A 247 -21.93 -24.22 -5.75
N GLY A 248 -22.57 -23.81 -4.66
CA GLY A 248 -22.77 -24.64 -3.50
C GLY A 248 -21.43 -24.88 -2.79
N ASP A 249 -21.04 -26.15 -2.67
CA ASP A 249 -19.76 -26.56 -2.06
C ASP A 249 -18.65 -26.82 -3.12
N ASP A 250 -18.98 -26.73 -4.41
CA ASP A 250 -18.07 -27.02 -5.52
C ASP A 250 -17.43 -25.73 -6.06
N ASN A 251 -16.12 -25.77 -6.27
CA ASN A 251 -15.38 -24.76 -7.01
C ASN A 251 -15.22 -25.20 -8.47
N TYR A 252 -15.18 -24.24 -9.38
CA TYR A 252 -15.07 -24.51 -10.80
C TYR A 252 -14.41 -23.38 -11.57
N VAL A 253 -13.91 -23.72 -12.76
CA VAL A 253 -13.47 -22.76 -13.77
C VAL A 253 -14.23 -22.98 -15.07
N TYR A 254 -14.35 -21.94 -15.90
CA TYR A 254 -14.89 -22.05 -17.24
C TYR A 254 -13.76 -22.15 -18.26
N LEU A 255 -13.76 -23.21 -19.08
CA LEU A 255 -12.86 -23.30 -20.22
C LEU A 255 -13.27 -22.24 -21.29
N ALA A 256 -12.27 -21.60 -21.88
CA ALA A 256 -12.49 -20.67 -22.98
C ALA A 256 -13.08 -21.38 -24.20
N PRO A 257 -13.88 -20.67 -25.03
CA PRO A 257 -14.46 -21.24 -26.25
C PRO A 257 -13.36 -21.64 -27.23
N SER A 258 -13.67 -22.65 -28.07
CA SER A 258 -12.73 -23.13 -29.09
C SER A 258 -12.31 -22.03 -30.04
N GLY A 259 -10.99 -21.79 -30.13
CA GLY A 259 -10.42 -20.74 -31.00
C GLY A 259 -10.24 -19.39 -30.29
N ALA A 260 -10.50 -19.32 -28.98
CA ALA A 260 -10.11 -18.16 -28.17
C ALA A 260 -8.59 -18.05 -28.09
N GLU A 261 -8.07 -16.83 -28.06
CA GLU A 261 -6.66 -16.54 -27.87
C GLU A 261 -6.42 -15.91 -26.49
N LEU A 262 -5.23 -16.13 -25.94
CA LEU A 262 -4.82 -15.54 -24.67
C LEU A 262 -4.95 -14.02 -24.70
N GLY A 263 -5.52 -13.43 -23.65
CA GLY A 263 -5.73 -11.99 -23.53
C GLY A 263 -6.94 -11.45 -24.31
N THR A 264 -7.70 -12.31 -25.00
CA THR A 264 -8.94 -11.89 -25.67
C THR A 264 -9.97 -11.46 -24.63
N SER A 265 -10.61 -10.31 -24.86
CA SER A 265 -11.69 -9.81 -24.02
C SER A 265 -13.01 -9.83 -24.80
N TYR A 266 -14.08 -10.22 -24.13
CA TYR A 266 -15.43 -10.27 -24.65
C TYR A 266 -16.35 -9.38 -23.81
N GLU A 267 -17.29 -8.69 -24.47
CA GLU A 267 -18.31 -7.91 -23.77
C GLU A 267 -19.50 -8.78 -23.36
N GLU A 268 -20.33 -8.27 -22.46
CA GLU A 268 -21.57 -8.94 -22.03
C GLU A 268 -22.49 -9.20 -23.23
N GLY A 269 -22.81 -10.48 -23.47
CA GLY A 269 -23.63 -10.94 -24.59
C GLY A 269 -22.84 -11.46 -25.80
N GLU A 270 -21.52 -11.33 -25.87
CA GLU A 270 -20.66 -11.97 -26.87
C GLU A 270 -20.34 -13.43 -26.49
N ILE A 271 -20.30 -13.74 -25.18
CA ILE A 271 -20.19 -15.09 -24.64
C ILE A 271 -21.35 -15.34 -23.69
N ASP A 272 -21.98 -16.53 -23.80
CA ASP A 272 -22.87 -17.06 -22.76
C ASP A 272 -22.11 -18.10 -21.92
N LEU A 273 -21.94 -17.82 -20.63
CA LEU A 273 -21.27 -18.74 -19.71
C LEU A 273 -21.95 -20.11 -19.64
N ASN A 274 -23.26 -20.19 -19.97
CA ASN A 274 -23.99 -21.47 -20.02
C ASN A 274 -23.56 -22.37 -21.18
N ASP A 275 -22.98 -21.80 -22.23
CA ASP A 275 -22.47 -22.53 -23.39
C ASP A 275 -21.00 -22.95 -23.20
N LEU A 276 -20.32 -22.47 -22.14
CA LEU A 276 -18.95 -22.84 -21.83
C LEU A 276 -18.88 -24.13 -21.03
N THR A 277 -17.78 -24.86 -21.21
CA THR A 277 -17.52 -26.06 -20.41
C THR A 277 -17.10 -25.65 -19.00
N LYS A 278 -17.92 -26.05 -18.03
CA LYS A 278 -17.64 -25.87 -16.61
C LYS A 278 -16.84 -27.07 -16.10
N VAL A 279 -15.65 -26.85 -15.60
CA VAL A 279 -14.78 -27.89 -15.01
C VAL A 279 -14.70 -27.68 -13.51
N THR A 280 -15.04 -28.73 -12.75
CA THR A 280 -14.90 -28.72 -11.28
C THR A 280 -13.43 -28.85 -10.90
N VAL A 281 -12.99 -28.07 -9.92
CA VAL A 281 -11.63 -28.06 -9.43
C VAL A 281 -11.60 -28.14 -7.90
N GLU A 282 -10.58 -28.76 -7.35
CA GLU A 282 -10.24 -28.60 -5.94
C GLU A 282 -9.30 -27.42 -5.79
N THR A 283 -9.56 -26.55 -4.83
CA THR A 283 -8.77 -25.34 -4.61
C THR A 283 -7.80 -25.54 -3.46
N GLY A 284 -6.56 -25.16 -3.68
CA GLY A 284 -5.49 -25.15 -2.68
C GLY A 284 -5.17 -23.76 -2.17
N MET A 285 -3.89 -23.51 -1.94
CA MET A 285 -3.36 -22.24 -1.45
C MET A 285 -3.54 -21.10 -2.47
N SER A 286 -3.63 -19.85 -1.96
CA SER A 286 -3.72 -18.66 -2.78
C SER A 286 -2.86 -17.53 -2.18
N ASP A 287 -2.19 -16.75 -3.03
CA ASP A 287 -1.47 -15.51 -2.65
C ASP A 287 -2.35 -14.25 -2.79
N GLY A 288 -3.63 -14.45 -3.15
CA GLY A 288 -4.57 -13.35 -3.41
C GLY A 288 -4.63 -12.91 -4.88
N SER A 289 -3.66 -13.27 -5.71
CA SER A 289 -3.65 -13.04 -7.15
C SER A 289 -3.92 -14.34 -7.91
N TYR A 290 -3.20 -15.39 -7.54
CA TYR A 290 -3.34 -16.73 -8.07
C TYR A 290 -3.80 -17.70 -7.00
N MET A 291 -4.45 -18.77 -7.45
CA MET A 291 -4.90 -19.87 -6.63
C MET A 291 -4.44 -21.19 -7.26
N MET A 292 -3.87 -22.05 -6.45
CA MET A 292 -3.55 -23.41 -6.85
C MET A 292 -4.84 -24.22 -7.00
N ILE A 293 -4.94 -24.98 -8.08
CA ILE A 293 -6.06 -25.88 -8.34
C ILE A 293 -5.56 -27.28 -8.66
N GLU A 294 -6.38 -28.28 -8.31
CA GLU A 294 -6.20 -29.66 -8.72
C GLU A 294 -7.39 -30.09 -9.59
N SER A 295 -7.09 -30.72 -10.71
CA SER A 295 -8.10 -31.26 -11.62
C SER A 295 -7.47 -32.27 -12.58
N ASP A 296 -8.16 -33.42 -12.81
CA ASP A 296 -7.75 -34.42 -13.81
C ASP A 296 -8.06 -34.00 -15.26
N GLU A 297 -8.89 -32.94 -15.44
CA GLU A 297 -9.37 -32.47 -16.76
C GLU A 297 -8.60 -31.28 -17.28
N LEU A 298 -7.74 -30.65 -16.43
CA LEU A 298 -7.02 -29.42 -16.76
C LEU A 298 -5.52 -29.67 -16.83
N ALA A 299 -4.86 -28.91 -17.69
CA ALA A 299 -3.41 -28.92 -17.84
C ALA A 299 -2.87 -27.49 -18.03
N GLU A 300 -1.56 -27.31 -17.84
CA GLU A 300 -0.86 -26.10 -18.19
C GLU A 300 -1.15 -25.70 -19.65
N GLY A 301 -1.41 -24.42 -19.87
CA GLY A 301 -1.73 -23.87 -21.19
C GLY A 301 -3.20 -23.99 -21.60
N ASN A 302 -4.06 -24.66 -20.83
CA ASN A 302 -5.51 -24.56 -21.06
C ASN A 302 -5.95 -23.11 -20.86
N LEU A 303 -6.87 -22.66 -21.71
CA LEU A 303 -7.43 -21.31 -21.64
C LEU A 303 -8.73 -21.33 -20.84
N ILE A 304 -8.85 -20.40 -19.91
CA ILE A 304 -10.00 -20.22 -19.03
C ILE A 304 -10.58 -18.82 -19.17
N VAL A 305 -11.81 -18.62 -18.73
CA VAL A 305 -12.51 -17.33 -18.78
C VAL A 305 -12.59 -16.74 -17.36
N ILE A 306 -12.12 -15.51 -17.24
CA ILE A 306 -12.25 -14.69 -16.03
C ILE A 306 -13.40 -13.72 -16.21
N THR A 307 -14.21 -13.53 -15.18
CA THR A 307 -15.32 -12.58 -15.18
C THR A 307 -14.93 -11.32 -14.44
N HIS A 308 -14.80 -10.20 -15.14
CA HIS A 308 -14.60 -8.89 -14.54
C HIS A 308 -15.91 -8.10 -14.49
N ILE A 309 -16.34 -7.70 -13.29
CA ILE A 309 -17.54 -6.88 -13.10
C ILE A 309 -17.10 -5.46 -12.74
N THR A 310 -17.24 -4.54 -13.70
CA THR A 310 -16.98 -3.12 -13.48
C THR A 310 -18.29 -2.38 -13.25
N SER A 311 -18.45 -1.73 -12.10
CA SER A 311 -19.60 -0.89 -11.79
C SER A 311 -19.26 0.56 -12.11
N THR A 312 -19.84 1.12 -13.18
CA THR A 312 -19.70 2.54 -13.50
C THR A 312 -20.94 3.28 -13.02
N LEU A 313 -20.76 4.21 -12.08
CA LEU A 313 -21.80 5.16 -11.70
C LEU A 313 -21.84 6.25 -12.77
N THR A 314 -22.80 6.15 -13.70
CA THR A 314 -23.06 7.23 -14.66
C THR A 314 -23.87 8.30 -13.94
N GLY A 315 -23.19 9.24 -13.28
CA GLY A 315 -23.75 10.50 -12.86
C GLY A 315 -23.96 11.36 -14.10
N SER A 316 -25.22 11.70 -14.43
CA SER A 316 -25.53 12.70 -15.45
C SER A 316 -25.03 14.07 -14.94
N GLY A 317 -23.80 14.41 -15.25
CA GLY A 317 -23.18 15.71 -15.06
C GLY A 317 -22.87 16.30 -16.43
N ASN A 318 -23.52 17.41 -16.71
CA ASN A 318 -23.37 18.40 -17.75
C ASN A 318 -21.97 18.41 -18.43
N GLU A 319 -21.97 18.34 -19.76
CA GLU A 319 -20.79 18.45 -20.60
C GLU A 319 -20.07 19.80 -20.38
N GLY A 320 -18.89 19.73 -19.79
CA GLY A 320 -17.92 20.82 -19.71
C GLY A 320 -16.54 20.23 -19.99
N GLU A 321 -15.95 20.61 -21.13
CA GLU A 321 -14.61 20.23 -21.58
C GLU A 321 -13.54 20.49 -20.50
N GLY A 322 -12.65 19.53 -20.26
CA GLY A 322 -11.37 19.78 -19.61
C GLY A 322 -10.77 18.58 -18.86
N GLY A 323 -9.83 17.89 -19.50
CA GLY A 323 -8.62 17.34 -18.91
C GLY A 323 -8.74 16.13 -17.99
N GLY A 324 -8.36 14.95 -18.50
CA GLY A 324 -8.25 13.72 -17.77
C GLY A 324 -7.17 13.72 -16.69
N PHE A 325 -7.47 13.09 -15.56
CA PHE A 325 -6.49 12.48 -14.66
C PHE A 325 -6.95 11.05 -14.35
N GLY A 326 -6.08 10.11 -14.69
CA GLY A 326 -6.25 8.69 -14.50
C GLY A 326 -6.35 8.27 -13.04
N GLY A 327 -6.99 7.13 -12.84
CA GLY A 327 -7.45 6.56 -11.62
C GLY A 327 -6.43 6.39 -10.50
N MET A 328 -6.92 6.59 -9.29
CA MET A 328 -6.31 6.09 -8.06
C MET A 328 -7.39 5.38 -7.25
N GLY A 329 -7.05 4.14 -6.86
CA GLY A 329 -7.91 3.17 -6.22
C GLY A 329 -8.61 3.65 -4.95
N GLY A 330 -9.75 3.02 -4.69
CA GLY A 330 -10.73 3.40 -3.69
C GLY A 330 -10.26 3.37 -2.25
N PHE A 331 -10.65 4.43 -1.52
CA PHE A 331 -10.74 4.42 -0.07
C PHE A 331 -12.16 4.06 0.36
N PRO A 332 -12.35 3.18 1.38
CA PRO A 332 -13.65 2.91 1.95
C PRO A 332 -14.07 4.06 2.88
N GLY A 333 -14.99 4.88 2.43
CA GLY A 333 -15.54 5.99 3.22
C GLY A 333 -15.82 7.18 2.31
N GLY A 334 -16.95 7.14 1.58
CA GLY A 334 -17.34 8.15 0.61
C GLY A 334 -17.38 9.57 1.19
N MET A 335 -16.38 10.36 0.87
CA MET A 335 -16.45 11.81 0.82
C MET A 335 -16.22 12.22 -0.63
N ASP A 336 -17.26 12.77 -1.24
CA ASP A 336 -17.24 13.36 -2.55
C ASP A 336 -16.53 14.72 -2.46
N PHE A 337 -15.36 14.83 -3.09
CA PHE A 337 -14.58 16.07 -3.16
C PHE A 337 -14.90 16.90 -4.42
N GLY A 338 -16.01 16.60 -5.12
CA GLY A 338 -16.36 17.24 -6.40
C GLY A 338 -16.69 18.72 -6.33
N ASP A 339 -16.96 19.31 -5.16
CA ASP A 339 -17.33 20.72 -4.96
C ASP A 339 -16.34 21.52 -4.10
N PHE A 340 -15.08 21.08 -3.99
CA PHE A 340 -14.07 21.81 -3.23
C PHE A 340 -13.44 22.90 -4.10
N ASP A 341 -13.81 24.17 -3.84
CA ASP A 341 -13.21 25.37 -4.46
C ASP A 341 -11.89 25.70 -3.74
N PHE A 342 -10.78 25.32 -4.37
CA PHE A 342 -9.43 25.57 -3.84
C PHE A 342 -8.96 27.03 -3.93
N GLU A 343 -9.64 27.90 -4.68
CA GLU A 343 -9.27 29.32 -4.79
C GLU A 343 -9.80 30.19 -3.63
N ASN A 344 -10.82 29.71 -2.88
CA ASN A 344 -11.42 30.42 -1.75
C ASN A 344 -11.37 29.63 -0.43
N PHE A 345 -10.35 28.82 -0.21
CA PHE A 345 -10.20 28.02 1.00
C PHE A 345 -9.89 28.91 2.23
N ASP A 346 -10.86 29.02 3.16
CA ASP A 346 -10.68 29.66 4.47
C ASP A 346 -10.45 28.61 5.58
N PRO A 347 -9.20 28.49 6.08
CA PRO A 347 -8.85 27.50 7.12
C PRO A 347 -9.53 27.74 8.48
N SER A 348 -10.15 28.91 8.68
CA SER A 348 -10.78 29.27 9.97
C SER A 348 -12.16 28.65 10.19
N GLN A 349 -12.74 28.00 9.20
CA GLN A 349 -14.07 27.40 9.25
C GLN A 349 -14.08 25.95 9.78
N PHE A 350 -12.91 25.35 10.04
CA PHE A 350 -12.87 24.01 10.65
C PHE A 350 -12.85 24.09 12.18
N PRO A 351 -13.64 23.26 12.88
CA PRO A 351 -13.60 23.22 14.32
C PRO A 351 -12.21 22.79 14.81
N GLN A 352 -11.59 23.63 15.63
CA GLN A 352 -10.32 23.38 16.31
C GLN A 352 -10.47 22.20 17.31
N GLY A 353 -10.45 20.98 16.80
CA GLY A 353 -10.34 19.76 17.58
C GLY A 353 -8.91 19.29 17.58
N GLY A 354 -8.24 19.35 18.73
CA GLY A 354 -6.82 19.11 18.90
C GLY A 354 -6.33 17.75 18.38
N GLY A 355 -5.34 17.79 17.50
CA GLY A 355 -4.58 16.66 17.00
C GLY A 355 -3.53 17.19 16.04
N GLY A 356 -2.33 17.48 16.56
CA GLY A 356 -1.26 18.13 15.81
C GLY A 356 -0.75 17.27 14.65
N PHE A 357 -0.60 17.88 13.49
CA PHE A 357 0.23 17.35 12.41
C PHE A 357 1.71 17.63 12.74
N PRO A 358 2.61 16.65 12.69
CA PRO A 358 4.04 16.91 12.81
C PRO A 358 4.62 17.35 11.48
N GLY A 359 5.17 18.57 11.45
CA GLY A 359 6.36 18.90 10.70
C GLY A 359 6.21 19.30 9.23
N MET A 360 6.06 20.61 8.98
CA MET A 360 6.82 21.29 7.93
C MET A 360 7.48 22.51 8.59
N GLY A 361 8.75 22.37 8.88
CA GLY A 361 9.67 23.47 9.28
C GLY A 361 10.69 23.67 8.17
N ASN A 362 10.95 24.94 7.88
CA ASN A 362 11.94 25.51 6.96
C ASN A 362 13.25 24.76 6.86
#